data_d0f3cdfe220fa9c5f5bde2e4ceb548e0
#
_entry.id   d0f3cdfe220fa9c5f5bde2e4ceb548e0
#
_cell.length_a   1.000
_cell.length_b   1.000
_cell.length_c   1.000
_cell.angle_alpha   90.00
_cell.angle_beta   90.00
_cell.angle_gamma   90.00
#
_symmetry.space_group_name_H-M   'P 1'
#
loop_
_entity.id
_entity.type
_entity.pdbx_description
1 polymer ?
#
loop_
_entity_poly.entity_id
_entity_poly.type
_entity_poly.pdbx_seq_one_letter_code
_entity_poly.pdbx_strand_id
1 'polypeptide(L)'
;MEREKLLEKARLHVRRHFALHMPAHLRFHDLDHTLSVARTALGIGEAVGLSARSLALLELAALFHDTGYARSHAGHEEHSAELASSFLARNGVPPRDVALVREAVLATRVGARPLNLLQRVLRDADSAKAGQADFEEKGERLRRELETVRGHAIDPVDWLNENVEYLAGHRFHTRYAQQRYGPQKAINLKALRAQVRGHASGPDWNKQAAATHLDRDLSWLSFNERVLQEASDPGVPLLERVKFLAIYSSNLDEFYRVRVASLRGLRKLDRTYRTALDLPADKLVEQLNRKALKQQRAFGTLYRGTLLPALAEHGIRLLSPKELSPEQARFVRAFHVEKVMPLLNSAALRTGNAPFIEDRRLYFACLLKQKGVAKQRMVLLNIPSDELGRFVLLPAARGRTDLLFLDDVVRINMDQLFKGFKVIACHAIKLSRDAELYLDEEYAGNVKEKVRKSLRKRRTGMPARFLYDAAMPPRLLRALRTLLGLTKQDIVPGGRYHNFSDLMKLPVEGHPALRDKPWKPIRHPALASAREPFTVLREHDVLLHFPYHDFNEFVALLQHAAQ
;
A
#
# COMPACT_ATOMS: atom_id res chain seq x y z
N MET A 1 -46.62 -20.51 -15.88
CA MET A 1 -47.44 -21.57 -15.27
C MET A 1 -46.63 -22.75 -14.77
N GLU A 2 -45.76 -23.41 -15.56
CA GLU A 2 -44.94 -24.53 -15.09
C GLU A 2 -43.88 -24.16 -14.04
N ARG A 3 -43.20 -23.01 -14.25
CA ARG A 3 -42.19 -22.53 -13.29
C ARG A 3 -42.76 -22.17 -11.93
N GLU A 4 -43.92 -21.52 -11.91
CA GLU A 4 -44.58 -21.15 -10.64
C GLU A 4 -45.02 -22.41 -9.86
N LYS A 5 -45.53 -23.41 -10.54
CA LYS A 5 -45.85 -24.72 -9.93
C LYS A 5 -44.62 -25.41 -9.35
N LEU A 6 -43.46 -25.28 -10.02
CA LEU A 6 -42.19 -25.85 -9.52
C LEU A 6 -41.75 -25.13 -8.25
N LEU A 7 -41.79 -23.77 -8.20
CA LEU A 7 -41.45 -22.99 -7.04
C LEU A 7 -42.36 -23.29 -5.85
N GLU A 8 -43.67 -23.40 -6.08
CA GLU A 8 -44.63 -23.81 -5.03
C GLU A 8 -44.28 -25.19 -4.45
N LYS A 9 -43.99 -26.16 -5.33
CA LYS A 9 -43.55 -27.50 -4.91
C LYS A 9 -42.26 -27.45 -4.10
N ALA A 10 -41.30 -26.60 -4.51
CA ALA A 10 -40.04 -26.44 -3.82
C ALA A 10 -40.26 -25.80 -2.42
N ARG A 11 -41.05 -24.74 -2.33
CA ARG A 11 -41.42 -24.09 -1.03
C ARG A 11 -42.08 -25.08 -0.09
N LEU A 12 -43.02 -25.90 -0.59
CA LEU A 12 -43.68 -26.94 0.22
C LEU A 12 -42.71 -28.03 0.65
N HIS A 13 -41.84 -28.48 -0.27
CA HIS A 13 -40.83 -29.50 0.01
C HIS A 13 -39.86 -29.04 1.09
N VAL A 14 -39.34 -27.83 0.98
CA VAL A 14 -38.38 -27.23 1.94
C VAL A 14 -39.07 -27.04 3.30
N ARG A 15 -40.30 -26.51 3.35
CA ARG A 15 -41.05 -26.39 4.62
C ARG A 15 -41.21 -27.73 5.33
N ARG A 16 -41.58 -28.79 4.57
CA ARG A 16 -41.72 -30.14 5.10
C ARG A 16 -40.38 -30.72 5.56
N HIS A 17 -39.31 -30.45 4.83
CA HIS A 17 -37.96 -30.87 5.19
C HIS A 17 -37.51 -30.26 6.50
N PHE A 18 -37.70 -28.94 6.67
CA PHE A 18 -37.38 -28.24 7.90
C PHE A 18 -38.20 -28.76 9.08
N ALA A 19 -39.51 -28.99 8.90
CA ALA A 19 -40.38 -29.47 9.98
C ALA A 19 -40.04 -30.90 10.44
N LEU A 20 -39.54 -31.77 9.54
CA LEU A 20 -39.32 -33.17 9.84
C LEU A 20 -37.88 -33.54 10.18
N HIS A 21 -36.90 -32.81 9.67
CA HIS A 21 -35.49 -33.23 9.70
C HIS A 21 -34.55 -32.25 10.36
N MET A 22 -34.94 -30.96 10.53
CA MET A 22 -34.02 -30.00 11.12
C MET A 22 -33.90 -30.19 12.64
N PRO A 23 -32.67 -30.23 13.17
CA PRO A 23 -32.45 -30.34 14.60
C PRO A 23 -33.00 -29.11 15.36
N ALA A 24 -33.67 -29.33 16.50
CA ALA A 24 -34.32 -28.28 17.28
C ALA A 24 -33.35 -27.23 17.89
N HIS A 25 -32.05 -27.53 17.91
CA HIS A 25 -31.03 -26.61 18.39
C HIS A 25 -30.58 -25.56 17.37
N LEU A 26 -30.93 -25.74 16.08
CA LEU A 26 -30.65 -24.75 15.04
C LEU A 26 -31.65 -23.59 15.17
N ARG A 27 -31.19 -22.53 15.86
CA ARG A 27 -32.02 -21.36 16.19
C ARG A 27 -31.86 -20.21 15.21
N PHE A 28 -30.78 -20.24 14.43
CA PHE A 28 -30.47 -19.23 13.40
C PHE A 28 -30.71 -19.79 11.99
N HIS A 29 -30.22 -20.99 11.69
CA HIS A 29 -30.42 -21.66 10.39
C HIS A 29 -31.77 -22.39 10.37
N ASP A 30 -32.84 -21.63 10.55
CA ASP A 30 -34.22 -22.10 10.56
C ASP A 30 -34.95 -21.81 9.23
N LEU A 31 -36.24 -22.17 9.16
CA LEU A 31 -37.07 -21.90 8.00
C LEU A 31 -37.26 -20.40 7.75
N ASP A 32 -37.33 -19.58 8.80
CA ASP A 32 -37.53 -18.14 8.66
C ASP A 32 -36.30 -17.47 8.07
N HIS A 33 -35.08 -17.91 8.44
CA HIS A 33 -33.84 -17.49 7.80
C HIS A 33 -33.87 -17.84 6.30
N THR A 34 -34.14 -19.11 5.96
CA THR A 34 -34.18 -19.57 4.57
C THR A 34 -35.16 -18.77 3.71
N LEU A 35 -36.38 -18.51 4.23
CA LEU A 35 -37.38 -17.73 3.50
C LEU A 35 -36.99 -16.23 3.41
N SER A 36 -36.29 -15.70 4.41
CA SER A 36 -35.76 -14.35 4.39
C SER A 36 -34.66 -14.21 3.34
N VAL A 37 -33.74 -15.18 3.25
CA VAL A 37 -32.71 -15.22 2.22
C VAL A 37 -33.33 -15.30 0.83
N ALA A 38 -34.34 -16.14 0.62
CA ALA A 38 -35.02 -16.24 -0.68
C ALA A 38 -35.67 -14.91 -1.11
N ARG A 39 -36.37 -14.22 -0.19
CA ARG A 39 -36.97 -12.89 -0.48
C ARG A 39 -35.89 -11.84 -0.78
N THR A 40 -34.82 -11.84 -0.01
CA THR A 40 -33.70 -10.90 -0.18
C THR A 40 -32.98 -11.15 -1.51
N ALA A 41 -32.78 -12.42 -1.87
CA ALA A 41 -32.17 -12.81 -3.14
C ALA A 41 -33.00 -12.33 -4.34
N LEU A 42 -34.31 -12.49 -4.31
CA LEU A 42 -35.20 -11.99 -5.36
C LEU A 42 -35.11 -10.46 -5.47
N GLY A 43 -35.19 -9.72 -4.37
CA GLY A 43 -35.09 -8.26 -4.39
C GLY A 43 -33.75 -7.75 -4.94
N ILE A 44 -32.63 -8.40 -4.56
CA ILE A 44 -31.32 -8.06 -5.14
C ILE A 44 -31.27 -8.46 -6.62
N GLY A 45 -31.77 -9.65 -6.97
CA GLY A 45 -31.77 -10.19 -8.32
C GLY A 45 -32.54 -9.31 -9.32
N GLU A 46 -33.72 -8.83 -8.93
CA GLU A 46 -34.52 -7.88 -9.69
C GLU A 46 -33.79 -6.53 -9.88
N ALA A 47 -33.23 -6.00 -8.81
CA ALA A 47 -32.51 -4.73 -8.84
C ALA A 47 -31.23 -4.75 -9.69
N VAL A 48 -30.59 -5.93 -9.85
CA VAL A 48 -29.42 -6.09 -10.74
C VAL A 48 -29.80 -6.58 -12.16
N GLY A 49 -31.10 -6.69 -12.47
CA GLY A 49 -31.60 -6.99 -13.80
C GLY A 49 -31.51 -8.48 -14.20
N LEU A 50 -31.64 -9.41 -13.26
CA LEU A 50 -31.71 -10.84 -13.59
C LEU A 50 -32.99 -11.15 -14.39
N SER A 51 -32.88 -12.05 -15.39
CA SER A 51 -34.04 -12.53 -16.15
C SER A 51 -35.00 -13.33 -15.29
N ALA A 52 -36.27 -13.40 -15.68
CA ALA A 52 -37.28 -14.22 -14.99
C ALA A 52 -36.87 -15.69 -14.78
N ARG A 53 -36.10 -16.26 -15.74
CA ARG A 53 -35.52 -17.60 -15.59
C ARG A 53 -34.46 -17.60 -14.48
N SER A 54 -33.55 -16.65 -14.48
CA SER A 54 -32.47 -16.56 -13.48
C SER A 54 -33.03 -16.30 -12.09
N LEU A 55 -34.10 -15.51 -11.96
CA LEU A 55 -34.78 -15.27 -10.68
C LEU A 55 -35.39 -16.54 -10.13
N ALA A 56 -36.05 -17.37 -10.98
CA ALA A 56 -36.57 -18.65 -10.54
C ALA A 56 -35.48 -19.62 -10.07
N LEU A 57 -34.35 -19.70 -10.80
CA LEU A 57 -33.21 -20.53 -10.39
C LEU A 57 -32.56 -20.00 -9.09
N LEU A 58 -32.49 -18.68 -8.93
CA LEU A 58 -32.00 -18.05 -7.73
C LEU A 58 -32.87 -18.35 -6.51
N GLU A 59 -34.20 -18.29 -6.67
CA GLU A 59 -35.13 -18.61 -5.59
C GLU A 59 -34.99 -20.09 -5.19
N LEU A 60 -34.91 -21.00 -6.17
CA LEU A 60 -34.66 -22.41 -5.89
C LEU A 60 -33.35 -22.60 -5.11
N ALA A 61 -32.25 -21.96 -5.53
CA ALA A 61 -30.98 -22.05 -4.82
C ALA A 61 -31.07 -21.49 -3.39
N ALA A 62 -31.77 -20.36 -3.19
CA ALA A 62 -31.99 -19.75 -1.88
C ALA A 62 -32.88 -20.63 -0.96
N LEU A 63 -33.88 -21.29 -1.51
CA LEU A 63 -34.74 -22.20 -0.72
C LEU A 63 -33.97 -23.43 -0.22
N PHE A 64 -33.01 -23.91 -1.00
CA PHE A 64 -32.29 -25.15 -0.65
C PHE A 64 -30.96 -24.91 0.08
N HIS A 65 -30.38 -23.68 0.12
CA HIS A 65 -28.99 -23.45 0.51
C HIS A 65 -28.61 -24.03 1.88
N ASP A 66 -29.52 -24.00 2.86
CA ASP A 66 -29.28 -24.45 4.23
C ASP A 66 -29.97 -25.78 4.58
N THR A 67 -30.65 -26.44 3.64
CA THR A 67 -31.36 -27.72 3.90
C THR A 67 -30.42 -28.83 4.38
N GLY A 68 -29.15 -28.77 4.07
CA GLY A 68 -28.12 -29.73 4.47
C GLY A 68 -27.77 -29.74 5.93
N TYR A 69 -28.10 -28.66 6.69
CA TYR A 69 -27.97 -28.65 8.14
C TYR A 69 -28.74 -29.75 8.86
N ALA A 70 -29.77 -30.32 8.22
CA ALA A 70 -30.45 -31.50 8.71
C ALA A 70 -29.52 -32.72 8.88
N ARG A 71 -28.38 -32.74 8.19
CA ARG A 71 -27.42 -33.85 8.22
C ARG A 71 -26.14 -33.53 8.98
N SER A 72 -25.58 -32.35 8.77
CA SER A 72 -24.35 -31.93 9.44
C SER A 72 -24.19 -30.43 9.40
N HIS A 73 -23.55 -29.86 10.43
CA HIS A 73 -23.18 -28.45 10.44
C HIS A 73 -22.00 -28.14 9.51
N ALA A 74 -20.97 -28.99 9.53
CA ALA A 74 -19.84 -28.86 8.61
C ALA A 74 -20.16 -29.55 7.26
N GLY A 75 -19.97 -28.81 6.15
CA GLY A 75 -20.22 -29.30 4.80
C GLY A 75 -21.71 -29.42 4.47
N HIS A 76 -22.57 -28.64 5.14
CA HIS A 76 -24.01 -28.60 4.85
C HIS A 76 -24.29 -28.14 3.42
N GLU A 77 -23.43 -27.35 2.81
CA GLU A 77 -23.60 -26.82 1.46
C GLU A 77 -23.60 -27.96 0.40
N GLU A 78 -22.75 -28.98 0.59
CA GLU A 78 -22.75 -30.17 -0.25
C GLU A 78 -24.06 -30.94 -0.15
N HIS A 79 -24.53 -31.18 1.06
CA HIS A 79 -25.79 -31.89 1.30
C HIS A 79 -26.99 -31.09 0.79
N SER A 80 -26.97 -29.76 0.96
CA SER A 80 -27.96 -28.85 0.40
C SER A 80 -27.99 -28.93 -1.13
N ALA A 81 -26.82 -28.91 -1.77
CA ALA A 81 -26.67 -28.99 -3.22
C ALA A 81 -27.12 -30.36 -3.77
N GLU A 82 -26.90 -31.48 -3.04
CA GLU A 82 -27.39 -32.80 -3.37
C GLU A 82 -28.91 -32.88 -3.28
N LEU A 83 -29.50 -32.35 -2.20
CA LEU A 83 -30.96 -32.31 -2.04
C LEU A 83 -31.62 -31.46 -3.12
N ALA A 84 -31.08 -30.27 -3.42
CA ALA A 84 -31.56 -29.42 -4.50
C ALA A 84 -31.50 -30.16 -5.85
N SER A 85 -30.37 -30.75 -6.18
CA SER A 85 -30.16 -31.47 -7.45
C SER A 85 -31.15 -32.66 -7.60
N SER A 86 -31.33 -33.46 -6.55
CA SER A 86 -32.24 -34.60 -6.54
C SER A 86 -33.70 -34.16 -6.67
N PHE A 87 -34.10 -33.07 -6.00
CA PHE A 87 -35.45 -32.54 -6.11
C PHE A 87 -35.72 -32.02 -7.53
N LEU A 88 -34.80 -31.23 -8.10
CA LEU A 88 -34.96 -30.62 -9.41
C LEU A 88 -34.98 -31.68 -10.53
N ALA A 89 -34.09 -32.67 -10.47
CA ALA A 89 -34.05 -33.74 -11.45
C ALA A 89 -35.37 -34.55 -11.46
N ARG A 90 -35.92 -34.88 -10.28
CA ARG A 90 -37.23 -35.58 -10.15
C ARG A 90 -38.42 -34.77 -10.64
N ASN A 91 -38.29 -33.44 -10.71
CA ASN A 91 -39.32 -32.55 -11.25
C ASN A 91 -39.04 -32.12 -12.71
N GLY A 92 -38.16 -32.83 -13.43
CA GLY A 92 -37.94 -32.64 -14.87
C GLY A 92 -37.18 -31.35 -15.24
N VAL A 93 -36.45 -30.76 -14.31
CA VAL A 93 -35.64 -29.55 -14.59
C VAL A 93 -34.44 -29.96 -15.46
N PRO A 94 -34.15 -29.19 -16.52
CA PRO A 94 -33.01 -29.48 -17.40
C PRO A 94 -31.68 -29.59 -16.64
N PRO A 95 -30.78 -30.51 -16.99
CA PRO A 95 -29.50 -30.72 -16.28
C PRO A 95 -28.66 -29.47 -16.14
N ARG A 96 -28.69 -28.60 -17.16
CA ARG A 96 -27.99 -27.29 -17.12
C ARG A 96 -28.52 -26.39 -16.00
N ASP A 97 -29.81 -26.35 -15.77
CA ASP A 97 -30.42 -25.52 -14.73
C ASP A 97 -30.20 -26.13 -13.34
N VAL A 98 -30.22 -27.47 -13.23
CA VAL A 98 -29.83 -28.19 -12.01
C VAL A 98 -28.39 -27.83 -11.61
N ALA A 99 -27.46 -27.84 -12.57
CA ALA A 99 -26.07 -27.50 -12.33
C ALA A 99 -25.91 -26.03 -11.83
N LEU A 100 -26.64 -25.07 -12.42
CA LEU A 100 -26.62 -23.69 -12.00
C LEU A 100 -27.11 -23.50 -10.56
N VAL A 101 -28.17 -24.16 -10.16
CA VAL A 101 -28.69 -24.13 -8.79
C VAL A 101 -27.69 -24.78 -7.83
N ARG A 102 -27.17 -25.95 -8.19
CA ARG A 102 -26.15 -26.66 -7.40
C ARG A 102 -24.92 -25.80 -7.14
N GLU A 103 -24.37 -25.20 -8.19
CA GLU A 103 -23.20 -24.31 -8.08
C GLU A 103 -23.49 -23.05 -7.25
N ALA A 104 -24.70 -22.50 -7.33
CA ALA A 104 -25.10 -21.35 -6.53
C ALA A 104 -25.17 -21.70 -5.04
N VAL A 105 -25.73 -22.87 -4.69
CA VAL A 105 -25.73 -23.37 -3.30
C VAL A 105 -24.31 -23.59 -2.81
N LEU A 106 -23.45 -24.26 -3.56
CA LEU A 106 -22.04 -24.47 -3.18
C LEU A 106 -21.25 -23.15 -3.03
N ALA A 107 -21.67 -22.08 -3.71
CA ALA A 107 -21.03 -20.78 -3.60
C ALA A 107 -21.33 -20.06 -2.27
N THR A 108 -22.28 -20.50 -1.43
CA THR A 108 -22.53 -19.96 -0.09
C THR A 108 -21.46 -20.36 0.92
N ARG A 109 -20.67 -21.40 0.64
CA ARG A 109 -19.58 -21.86 1.50
C ARG A 109 -18.64 -20.72 1.90
N VAL A 110 -18.24 -20.72 3.16
CA VAL A 110 -17.24 -19.77 3.68
C VAL A 110 -15.94 -19.87 2.89
N GLY A 111 -15.44 -18.75 2.40
CA GLY A 111 -14.22 -18.70 1.57
C GLY A 111 -14.41 -18.99 0.07
N ALA A 112 -15.58 -19.47 -0.36
CA ALA A 112 -15.85 -19.68 -1.79
C ALA A 112 -15.90 -18.35 -2.54
N ARG A 113 -15.40 -18.33 -3.79
CA ARG A 113 -15.45 -17.16 -4.67
C ARG A 113 -16.60 -17.29 -5.67
N PRO A 114 -17.60 -16.40 -5.66
CA PRO A 114 -18.68 -16.46 -6.61
C PRO A 114 -18.20 -16.13 -8.03
N LEU A 115 -18.47 -17.01 -8.98
CA LEU A 115 -17.98 -16.92 -10.36
C LEU A 115 -18.93 -16.16 -11.30
N ASN A 116 -20.22 -16.12 -10.99
CA ASN A 116 -21.23 -15.47 -11.82
C ASN A 116 -22.19 -14.60 -10.99
N LEU A 117 -23.08 -13.86 -11.67
CA LEU A 117 -23.98 -12.92 -11.02
C LEU A 117 -24.99 -13.61 -10.08
N LEU A 118 -25.52 -14.79 -10.45
CA LEU A 118 -26.47 -15.54 -9.64
C LEU A 118 -25.84 -15.94 -8.30
N GLN A 119 -24.61 -16.45 -8.31
CA GLN A 119 -23.85 -16.80 -7.11
C GLN A 119 -23.56 -15.56 -6.24
N ARG A 120 -23.21 -14.41 -6.85
CA ARG A 120 -22.98 -13.16 -6.12
C ARG A 120 -24.23 -12.69 -5.41
N VAL A 121 -25.38 -12.75 -6.08
CA VAL A 121 -26.66 -12.35 -5.51
C VAL A 121 -27.05 -13.25 -4.35
N LEU A 122 -26.90 -14.58 -4.48
CA LEU A 122 -27.23 -15.49 -3.38
C LEU A 122 -26.33 -15.26 -2.16
N ARG A 123 -25.02 -15.09 -2.34
CA ARG A 123 -24.11 -14.77 -1.23
C ARG A 123 -24.44 -13.46 -0.56
N ASP A 124 -24.78 -12.43 -1.34
CA ASP A 124 -25.18 -11.14 -0.78
C ASP A 124 -26.49 -11.26 0.03
N ALA A 125 -27.42 -12.09 -0.44
CA ALA A 125 -28.69 -12.33 0.24
C ALA A 125 -28.50 -13.10 1.56
N ASP A 126 -27.70 -14.16 1.56
CA ASP A 126 -27.39 -14.97 2.72
C ASP A 126 -26.63 -14.15 3.78
N SER A 127 -25.69 -13.32 3.36
CA SER A 127 -24.94 -12.43 4.26
C SER A 127 -25.63 -11.08 4.53
N ALA A 128 -26.83 -10.82 4.01
CA ALA A 128 -27.53 -9.53 4.14
C ALA A 128 -27.78 -9.13 5.60
N LYS A 129 -27.84 -10.09 6.53
CA LYS A 129 -27.92 -9.84 7.98
C LYS A 129 -26.86 -8.83 8.46
N ALA A 130 -25.68 -8.86 7.87
CA ALA A 130 -24.59 -7.94 8.19
C ALA A 130 -25.01 -6.47 8.09
N GLY A 131 -25.90 -6.14 7.16
CA GLY A 131 -26.44 -4.80 6.91
C GLY A 131 -27.91 -4.64 7.28
N GLN A 132 -28.41 -5.36 8.25
CA GLN A 132 -29.79 -5.25 8.80
C GLN A 132 -29.75 -4.69 10.23
N ALA A 133 -30.82 -4.01 10.67
CA ALA A 133 -30.89 -3.39 11.98
C ALA A 133 -30.96 -4.44 13.12
N ASP A 134 -31.49 -5.61 12.84
CA ASP A 134 -31.62 -6.75 13.76
C ASP A 134 -30.38 -7.69 13.78
N PHE A 135 -29.23 -7.20 13.32
CA PHE A 135 -27.96 -7.96 13.26
C PHE A 135 -27.59 -8.56 14.62
N GLU A 136 -27.76 -7.81 15.70
CA GLU A 136 -27.40 -8.23 17.06
C GLU A 136 -28.32 -9.37 17.54
N GLU A 137 -29.62 -9.26 17.32
CA GLU A 137 -30.58 -10.30 17.68
C GLU A 137 -30.31 -11.61 16.92
N LYS A 138 -30.07 -11.50 15.61
CA LYS A 138 -29.72 -12.64 14.76
C LYS A 138 -28.35 -13.23 15.16
N GLY A 139 -27.41 -12.39 15.54
CA GLY A 139 -26.12 -12.78 16.07
C GLY A 139 -26.24 -13.59 17.35
N GLU A 140 -27.13 -13.21 18.25
CA GLU A 140 -27.35 -13.93 19.52
C GLU A 140 -28.00 -15.32 19.26
N ARG A 141 -28.92 -15.43 18.31
CA ARG A 141 -29.49 -16.73 17.89
C ARG A 141 -28.38 -17.64 17.34
N LEU A 142 -27.47 -17.11 16.51
CA LEU A 142 -26.33 -17.85 15.97
C LEU A 142 -25.34 -18.26 17.07
N ARG A 143 -25.06 -17.39 18.06
CA ARG A 143 -24.20 -17.72 19.19
C ARG A 143 -24.71 -18.94 19.95
N ARG A 144 -26.00 -18.95 20.31
CA ARG A 144 -26.64 -20.08 21.03
C ARG A 144 -26.63 -21.38 20.23
N GLU A 145 -26.78 -21.29 18.91
CA GLU A 145 -26.66 -22.44 18.01
C GLU A 145 -25.22 -22.99 18.03
N LEU A 146 -24.22 -22.10 17.88
CA LEU A 146 -22.81 -22.47 17.89
C LEU A 146 -22.34 -23.02 19.24
N GLU A 147 -22.86 -22.53 20.36
CA GLU A 147 -22.60 -23.09 21.69
C GLU A 147 -23.04 -24.54 21.79
N THR A 148 -24.20 -24.86 21.24
CA THR A 148 -24.71 -26.26 21.19
C THR A 148 -23.85 -27.12 20.29
N VAL A 149 -23.44 -26.63 19.12
CA VAL A 149 -22.61 -27.36 18.15
C VAL A 149 -21.19 -27.56 18.67
N ARG A 150 -20.59 -26.54 19.33
CA ARG A 150 -19.23 -26.61 19.91
C ARG A 150 -19.18 -27.35 21.25
N GLY A 151 -20.32 -27.54 21.91
CA GLY A 151 -20.42 -28.21 23.22
C GLY A 151 -19.94 -27.37 24.41
N HIS A 152 -19.72 -26.09 24.24
CA HIS A 152 -19.31 -25.17 25.31
C HIS A 152 -19.86 -23.76 25.08
N ALA A 153 -20.03 -23.01 26.17
CA ALA A 153 -20.43 -21.60 26.12
C ALA A 153 -19.35 -20.75 25.43
N ILE A 154 -19.79 -19.78 24.64
CA ILE A 154 -18.91 -18.80 23.98
C ILE A 154 -18.85 -17.56 24.87
N ASP A 155 -17.64 -17.13 25.24
CA ASP A 155 -17.46 -15.89 26.02
C ASP A 155 -18.09 -14.69 25.28
N PRO A 156 -18.88 -13.84 25.95
CA PRO A 156 -19.53 -12.71 25.32
C PRO A 156 -18.55 -11.73 24.63
N VAL A 157 -17.35 -11.55 25.20
CA VAL A 157 -16.34 -10.64 24.62
C VAL A 157 -15.70 -11.27 23.39
N ASP A 158 -15.41 -12.58 23.43
CA ASP A 158 -14.90 -13.32 22.28
C ASP A 158 -15.94 -13.30 21.15
N TRP A 159 -17.23 -13.50 21.47
CA TRP A 159 -18.29 -13.40 20.49
C TRP A 159 -18.41 -12.02 19.84
N LEU A 160 -18.26 -10.95 20.63
CA LEU A 160 -18.25 -9.59 20.11
C LEU A 160 -17.05 -9.37 19.17
N ASN A 161 -15.88 -9.87 19.54
CA ASN A 161 -14.67 -9.78 18.70
C ASN A 161 -14.82 -10.58 17.40
N GLU A 162 -15.33 -11.82 17.43
CA GLU A 162 -15.63 -12.61 16.22
C GLU A 162 -16.60 -11.85 15.28
N ASN A 163 -17.63 -11.20 15.82
CA ASN A 163 -18.56 -10.40 15.01
C ASN A 163 -17.93 -9.12 14.46
N VAL A 164 -17.03 -8.46 15.20
CA VAL A 164 -16.27 -7.31 14.69
C VAL A 164 -15.37 -7.73 13.54
N GLU A 165 -14.65 -8.86 13.66
CA GLU A 165 -13.82 -9.41 12.60
C GLU A 165 -14.63 -9.81 11.37
N TYR A 166 -15.76 -10.50 11.58
CA TYR A 166 -16.69 -10.86 10.53
C TYR A 166 -17.17 -9.63 9.75
N LEU A 167 -17.73 -8.61 10.43
CA LEU A 167 -18.23 -7.42 9.76
C LEU A 167 -17.11 -6.59 9.10
N ALA A 168 -15.91 -6.57 9.67
CA ALA A 168 -14.78 -5.85 9.10
C ALA A 168 -14.26 -6.52 7.82
N GLY A 169 -14.21 -7.86 7.80
CA GLY A 169 -13.75 -8.65 6.65
C GLY A 169 -14.80 -8.86 5.56
N HIS A 170 -16.09 -8.81 5.93
CA HIS A 170 -17.19 -9.09 5.00
C HIS A 170 -17.33 -8.00 3.92
N ARG A 171 -17.64 -8.42 2.68
CA ARG A 171 -17.93 -7.51 1.54
C ARG A 171 -19.11 -8.03 0.74
N PHE A 172 -20.03 -7.15 0.39
CA PHE A 172 -21.07 -7.45 -0.59
C PHE A 172 -20.48 -7.47 -2.01
N HIS A 173 -20.97 -8.39 -2.83
CA HIS A 173 -20.45 -8.66 -4.18
C HIS A 173 -21.16 -7.83 -5.27
N THR A 174 -22.42 -7.42 -5.05
CA THR A 174 -23.18 -6.60 -5.99
C THR A 174 -23.19 -5.14 -5.55
N ARG A 175 -23.20 -4.23 -6.53
CA ARG A 175 -23.30 -2.79 -6.26
C ARG A 175 -24.58 -2.43 -5.50
N TYR A 176 -25.69 -3.09 -5.84
CA TYR A 176 -26.96 -2.88 -5.16
C TYR A 176 -26.89 -3.26 -3.67
N ALA A 177 -26.39 -4.45 -3.35
CA ALA A 177 -26.24 -4.87 -1.96
C ALA A 177 -25.28 -3.97 -1.18
N GLN A 178 -24.18 -3.53 -1.80
CA GLN A 178 -23.26 -2.54 -1.19
C GLN A 178 -23.98 -1.24 -0.84
N GLN A 179 -24.81 -0.72 -1.74
CA GLN A 179 -25.56 0.53 -1.51
C GLN A 179 -26.69 0.35 -0.51
N ARG A 180 -27.40 -0.78 -0.56
CA ARG A 180 -28.59 -1.05 0.26
C ARG A 180 -28.24 -1.42 1.70
N TYR A 181 -27.23 -2.29 1.88
CA TYR A 181 -26.88 -2.89 3.17
C TYR A 181 -25.59 -2.32 3.79
N GLY A 182 -24.71 -1.72 2.97
CA GLY A 182 -23.43 -1.16 3.42
C GLY A 182 -23.55 -0.11 4.52
N PRO A 183 -24.46 0.89 4.42
CA PRO A 183 -24.62 1.91 5.46
C PRO A 183 -25.00 1.32 6.82
N GLN A 184 -26.00 0.41 6.86
CA GLN A 184 -26.41 -0.24 8.11
C GLN A 184 -25.33 -1.16 8.67
N LYS A 185 -24.61 -1.90 7.81
CA LYS A 185 -23.44 -2.68 8.22
C LYS A 185 -22.38 -1.84 8.92
N ALA A 186 -22.13 -0.63 8.42
CA ALA A 186 -21.19 0.30 9.05
C ALA A 186 -21.67 0.75 10.44
N ILE A 187 -22.99 0.96 10.60
CA ILE A 187 -23.61 1.28 11.89
C ILE A 187 -23.45 0.09 12.86
N ASN A 188 -23.76 -1.14 12.40
CA ASN A 188 -23.64 -2.35 13.21
C ASN A 188 -22.19 -2.57 13.68
N LEU A 189 -21.21 -2.42 12.77
CA LEU A 189 -19.79 -2.54 13.13
C LEU A 189 -19.36 -1.49 14.15
N LYS A 190 -19.85 -0.26 14.03
CA LYS A 190 -19.60 0.80 15.01
C LYS A 190 -20.19 0.49 16.38
N ALA A 191 -21.43 -0.02 16.41
CA ALA A 191 -22.11 -0.42 17.64
C ALA A 191 -21.36 -1.56 18.35
N LEU A 192 -20.98 -2.64 17.63
CA LEU A 192 -20.20 -3.73 18.19
C LEU A 192 -18.85 -3.28 18.75
N ARG A 193 -18.14 -2.42 18.04
CA ARG A 193 -16.88 -1.84 18.54
C ARG A 193 -17.08 -0.98 19.78
N ALA A 194 -18.24 -0.31 19.92
CA ALA A 194 -18.58 0.42 21.13
C ALA A 194 -18.87 -0.54 22.29
N GLN A 195 -19.54 -1.66 22.03
CA GLN A 195 -19.80 -2.71 23.04
C GLN A 195 -18.50 -3.37 23.50
N VAL A 196 -17.60 -3.76 22.57
CA VAL A 196 -16.27 -4.28 22.93
C VAL A 196 -15.52 -3.30 23.81
N ARG A 197 -15.58 -1.99 23.49
CA ARG A 197 -15.00 -0.95 24.36
C ARG A 197 -15.72 -0.83 25.71
N GLY A 198 -17.03 -1.02 25.75
CA GLY A 198 -17.84 -0.97 26.98
C GLY A 198 -17.60 -2.14 27.92
N HIS A 199 -17.41 -3.35 27.37
CA HIS A 199 -17.04 -4.54 28.16
C HIS A 199 -15.56 -4.50 28.61
N ALA A 200 -14.69 -3.78 27.90
CA ALA A 200 -13.33 -3.45 28.33
C ALA A 200 -13.28 -2.40 29.43
N SER A 201 -14.42 -1.92 29.95
CA SER A 201 -14.51 -0.96 31.07
C SER A 201 -14.42 -1.60 32.47
N GLY A 202 -13.46 -2.51 32.66
CA GLY A 202 -12.61 -2.49 33.82
C GLY A 202 -11.65 -1.28 33.72
N PRO A 203 -10.75 -1.01 34.69
CA PRO A 203 -10.02 0.25 34.78
C PRO A 203 -9.44 0.65 33.42
N ASP A 204 -9.76 1.83 32.96
CA ASP A 204 -9.60 2.50 31.65
C ASP A 204 -8.42 1.98 30.79
N TRP A 205 -8.47 0.70 30.38
CA TRP A 205 -7.47 0.01 29.55
C TRP A 205 -7.26 0.71 28.20
N ASN A 206 -8.27 1.46 27.71
CA ASN A 206 -8.12 2.23 26.48
C ASN A 206 -7.26 3.49 26.67
N LYS A 207 -7.28 4.12 27.85
CA LYS A 207 -6.33 5.18 28.15
C LYS A 207 -4.95 4.60 28.49
N GLN A 208 -4.88 3.46 29.18
CA GLN A 208 -3.61 2.75 29.39
C GLN A 208 -3.08 2.11 28.11
N ALA A 209 -3.92 1.49 27.28
CA ALA A 209 -3.51 0.95 25.99
C ALA A 209 -3.08 2.06 25.01
N ALA A 210 -3.78 3.19 24.96
CA ALA A 210 -3.34 4.36 24.21
C ALA A 210 -2.04 4.96 24.75
N ALA A 211 -1.77 4.81 26.06
CA ALA A 211 -0.50 5.19 26.69
C ALA A 211 0.62 4.16 26.50
N THR A 212 0.27 2.88 26.27
CA THR A 212 1.26 1.78 26.15
C THR A 212 1.54 1.36 24.71
N HIS A 213 0.65 1.64 23.76
CA HIS A 213 0.84 1.29 22.35
C HIS A 213 1.22 2.52 21.53
N LEU A 214 2.45 2.55 21.09
CA LEU A 214 2.94 3.56 20.15
C LEU A 214 2.41 3.25 18.75
N ASP A 215 1.89 4.27 18.06
CA ASP A 215 1.54 4.13 16.65
C ASP A 215 2.74 3.64 15.85
N ARG A 216 2.52 2.61 15.02
CA ARG A 216 3.58 1.93 14.25
C ARG A 216 4.34 2.89 13.35
N ASP A 217 3.65 3.80 12.67
CA ASP A 217 4.26 4.68 11.67
C ASP A 217 5.00 5.85 12.35
N LEU A 218 4.47 6.36 13.49
CA LEU A 218 5.20 7.30 14.34
C LEU A 218 6.43 6.66 14.99
N SER A 219 6.32 5.39 15.40
CA SER A 219 7.44 4.61 15.94
C SER A 219 8.52 4.39 14.90
N TRP A 220 8.13 4.10 13.65
CA TRP A 220 9.06 3.95 12.54
C TRP A 220 9.84 5.24 12.26
N LEU A 221 9.20 6.41 12.30
CA LEU A 221 9.91 7.68 12.20
C LEU A 221 10.89 7.89 13.36
N SER A 222 10.57 7.41 14.58
CA SER A 222 11.52 7.44 15.71
C SER A 222 12.73 6.56 15.44
N PHE A 223 12.53 5.38 14.85
CA PHE A 223 13.65 4.53 14.41
C PHE A 223 14.53 5.26 13.39
N ASN A 224 13.95 5.91 12.37
CA ASN A 224 14.72 6.65 11.38
C ASN A 224 15.44 7.88 12.00
N GLU A 225 14.90 8.46 13.07
CA GLU A 225 15.58 9.51 13.85
C GLU A 225 16.86 8.99 14.53
N ARG A 226 16.87 7.72 14.98
CA ARG A 226 18.09 7.08 15.52
C ARG A 226 19.18 6.92 14.46
N VAL A 227 18.79 6.61 13.21
CA VAL A 227 19.74 6.63 12.07
C VAL A 227 20.37 8.03 11.90
N LEU A 228 19.58 9.10 12.11
CA LEU A 228 20.11 10.47 12.09
C LEU A 228 21.01 10.76 13.29
N GLN A 229 20.78 10.14 14.44
CA GLN A 229 21.66 10.26 15.62
C GLN A 229 23.04 9.67 15.35
N GLU A 230 23.14 8.50 14.68
CA GLU A 230 24.44 7.94 14.27
C GLU A 230 25.22 8.91 13.36
N ALA A 231 24.52 9.63 12.46
CA ALA A 231 25.16 10.68 11.67
C ALA A 231 25.66 11.88 12.54
N SER A 232 25.08 12.07 13.72
CA SER A 232 25.44 13.14 14.65
C SER A 232 26.58 12.78 15.59
N ASP A 233 26.81 11.47 15.82
CA ASP A 233 27.79 10.99 16.79
C ASP A 233 29.23 11.24 16.31
N PRO A 234 30.04 12.03 17.03
CA PRO A 234 31.42 12.27 16.67
C PRO A 234 32.32 11.04 16.81
N GLY A 235 31.90 10.02 17.55
CA GLY A 235 32.60 8.72 17.65
C GLY A 235 32.51 7.87 16.39
N VAL A 236 31.57 8.17 15.49
CA VAL A 236 31.43 7.48 14.19
C VAL A 236 32.35 8.15 13.15
N PRO A 237 33.11 7.39 12.33
CA PRO A 237 33.99 7.94 11.30
C PRO A 237 33.23 8.86 10.33
N LEU A 238 33.84 9.98 9.93
CA LEU A 238 33.16 11.07 9.25
C LEU A 238 32.43 10.64 7.96
N LEU A 239 33.03 9.80 7.12
CA LEU A 239 32.40 9.33 5.88
C LEU A 239 31.26 8.33 6.16
N GLU A 240 31.30 7.60 7.27
CA GLU A 240 30.17 6.77 7.72
C GLU A 240 29.00 7.64 8.19
N ARG A 241 29.28 8.74 8.92
CA ARG A 241 28.24 9.72 9.28
C ARG A 241 27.54 10.30 8.03
N VAL A 242 28.29 10.55 6.95
CA VAL A 242 27.70 10.96 5.66
C VAL A 242 26.83 9.86 5.06
N LYS A 243 27.23 8.59 5.17
CA LYS A 243 26.40 7.44 4.73
C LYS A 243 25.12 7.33 5.56
N PHE A 244 25.18 7.54 6.89
CA PHE A 244 23.98 7.55 7.73
C PHE A 244 22.98 8.65 7.32
N LEU A 245 23.44 9.80 6.86
CA LEU A 245 22.56 10.81 6.24
C LEU A 245 21.90 10.28 4.97
N ALA A 246 22.65 9.56 4.13
CA ALA A 246 22.10 8.95 2.93
C ALA A 246 21.04 7.88 3.25
N ILE A 247 21.31 7.03 4.26
CA ILE A 247 20.37 6.00 4.74
C ILE A 247 19.10 6.67 5.28
N TYR A 248 19.22 7.69 6.13
CA TYR A 248 18.09 8.45 6.64
C TYR A 248 17.20 8.99 5.50
N SER A 249 17.83 9.59 4.48
CA SER A 249 17.12 10.15 3.34
C SER A 249 16.39 9.07 2.52
N SER A 250 17.06 7.95 2.26
CA SER A 250 16.48 6.79 1.53
C SER A 250 15.31 6.19 2.28
N ASN A 251 15.46 5.97 3.57
CA ASN A 251 14.44 5.44 4.45
C ASN A 251 13.20 6.34 4.48
N LEU A 252 13.40 7.65 4.59
CA LEU A 252 12.29 8.60 4.60
C LEU A 252 11.54 8.61 3.26
N ASP A 253 12.23 8.53 2.13
CA ASP A 253 11.61 8.44 0.81
C ASP A 253 10.76 7.17 0.66
N GLU A 254 11.27 6.01 1.11
CA GLU A 254 10.54 4.74 1.08
C GLU A 254 9.33 4.77 2.03
N PHE A 255 9.46 5.36 3.21
CA PHE A 255 8.36 5.55 4.14
C PHE A 255 7.18 6.33 3.52
N TYR A 256 7.48 7.43 2.84
CA TYR A 256 6.43 8.18 2.14
C TYR A 256 5.82 7.39 0.98
N ARG A 257 6.63 6.65 0.26
CA ARG A 257 6.23 5.89 -0.91
C ARG A 257 5.32 4.70 -0.59
N VAL A 258 5.54 4.05 0.55
CA VAL A 258 4.80 2.86 0.98
C VAL A 258 3.76 3.25 2.03
N ARG A 259 4.20 3.75 3.18
CA ARG A 259 3.30 3.91 4.35
C ARG A 259 2.38 5.12 4.22
N VAL A 260 2.93 6.30 3.91
CA VAL A 260 2.10 7.51 3.77
C VAL A 260 1.20 7.41 2.54
N ALA A 261 1.66 6.76 1.47
CA ALA A 261 0.85 6.50 0.27
C ALA A 261 -0.37 5.62 0.61
N SER A 262 -0.19 4.51 1.33
CA SER A 262 -1.28 3.64 1.78
C SER A 262 -2.29 4.38 2.66
N LEU A 263 -1.82 5.16 3.65
CA LEU A 263 -2.70 5.98 4.49
C LEU A 263 -3.51 7.00 3.67
N ARG A 264 -2.93 7.55 2.60
CA ARG A 264 -3.63 8.44 1.66
C ARG A 264 -4.62 7.70 0.77
N GLY A 265 -4.31 6.45 0.41
CA GLY A 265 -5.24 5.57 -0.30
C GLY A 265 -6.56 5.40 0.44
N LEU A 266 -6.52 5.33 1.76
CA LEU A 266 -7.71 5.24 2.61
C LEU A 266 -8.65 6.45 2.49
N ARG A 267 -8.17 7.60 2.01
CA ARG A 267 -9.01 8.80 1.74
C ARG A 267 -9.98 8.63 0.59
N LYS A 268 -9.68 7.71 -0.34
CA LYS A 268 -10.59 7.39 -1.45
C LYS A 268 -11.81 6.58 -1.00
N LEU A 269 -11.74 5.97 0.19
CA LEU A 269 -12.88 5.33 0.79
C LEU A 269 -13.95 6.38 1.11
N ASP A 270 -15.20 6.02 0.92
CA ASP A 270 -16.35 6.84 1.30
C ASP A 270 -16.19 7.35 2.75
N ARG A 271 -16.63 8.58 3.01
CA ARG A 271 -16.56 9.21 4.33
C ARG A 271 -17.24 8.35 5.41
N THR A 272 -18.32 7.68 5.05
CA THR A 272 -19.07 6.78 5.92
C THR A 272 -18.21 5.58 6.35
N TYR A 273 -17.50 4.96 5.41
CA TYR A 273 -16.57 3.86 5.70
C TYR A 273 -15.39 4.31 6.56
N ARG A 274 -14.83 5.49 6.29
CA ARG A 274 -13.71 6.02 7.10
C ARG A 274 -14.13 6.30 8.53
N THR A 275 -15.32 6.85 8.73
CA THR A 275 -15.87 7.12 10.05
C THR A 275 -16.20 5.83 10.79
N ALA A 276 -16.78 4.84 10.10
CA ALA A 276 -17.11 3.55 10.68
C ALA A 276 -15.87 2.75 11.13
N LEU A 277 -14.76 2.89 10.40
CA LEU A 277 -13.49 2.22 10.72
C LEU A 277 -12.68 2.97 11.80
N ASP A 278 -13.18 4.13 12.29
CA ASP A 278 -12.48 5.00 13.26
C ASP A 278 -11.01 5.26 12.86
N LEU A 279 -10.77 5.47 11.54
CA LEU A 279 -9.44 5.69 11.01
C LEU A 279 -9.14 7.19 10.91
N PRO A 280 -8.40 7.78 11.86
CA PRO A 280 -8.01 9.19 11.82
C PRO A 280 -6.83 9.42 10.85
N ALA A 281 -6.88 8.79 9.64
CA ALA A 281 -5.78 8.79 8.67
C ALA A 281 -5.27 10.21 8.35
N ASP A 282 -6.16 11.21 8.28
CA ASP A 282 -5.78 12.59 8.02
C ASP A 282 -4.97 13.21 9.16
N LYS A 283 -5.39 12.95 10.42
CA LYS A 283 -4.67 13.42 11.62
C LYS A 283 -3.32 12.72 11.75
N LEU A 284 -3.28 11.42 11.46
CA LEU A 284 -2.04 10.66 11.50
C LEU A 284 -1.05 11.16 10.44
N VAL A 285 -1.49 11.34 9.18
CA VAL A 285 -0.63 11.91 8.11
C VAL A 285 -0.10 13.30 8.49
N GLU A 286 -0.91 14.13 9.14
CA GLU A 286 -0.46 15.44 9.62
C GLU A 286 0.61 15.32 10.71
N GLN A 287 0.44 14.40 11.67
CA GLN A 287 1.43 14.13 12.72
C GLN A 287 2.74 13.60 12.13
N LEU A 288 2.66 12.65 11.20
CA LEU A 288 3.80 12.10 10.48
C LEU A 288 4.57 13.18 9.72
N ASN A 289 3.86 14.03 8.97
CA ASN A 289 4.47 15.15 8.25
C ASN A 289 5.15 16.14 9.20
N ARG A 290 4.55 16.45 10.34
CA ARG A 290 5.12 17.34 11.36
C ARG A 290 6.40 16.77 11.97
N LYS A 291 6.38 15.48 12.34
CA LYS A 291 7.56 14.78 12.86
C LYS A 291 8.68 14.69 11.83
N ALA A 292 8.36 14.28 10.61
CA ALA A 292 9.33 14.22 9.51
C ALA A 292 9.95 15.59 9.21
N LEU A 293 9.16 16.67 9.21
CA LEU A 293 9.68 18.03 9.00
C LEU A 293 10.65 18.47 10.11
N LYS A 294 10.38 18.11 11.38
CA LYS A 294 11.31 18.36 12.49
C LYS A 294 12.66 17.65 12.26
N GLN A 295 12.61 16.37 11.89
CA GLN A 295 13.81 15.58 11.60
C GLN A 295 14.58 16.11 10.38
N GLN A 296 13.88 16.54 9.31
CA GLN A 296 14.52 17.15 8.13
C GLN A 296 15.21 18.47 8.45
N ARG A 297 14.70 19.27 9.40
CA ARG A 297 15.39 20.46 9.87
C ARG A 297 16.67 20.09 10.62
N ALA A 298 16.62 19.11 11.52
CA ALA A 298 17.80 18.60 12.22
C ALA A 298 18.84 18.04 11.23
N PHE A 299 18.40 17.26 10.25
CA PHE A 299 19.25 16.80 9.13
C PHE A 299 19.96 17.97 8.43
N GLY A 300 19.21 19.02 8.06
CA GLY A 300 19.77 20.17 7.36
C GLY A 300 20.79 20.95 8.20
N THR A 301 20.56 21.05 9.51
CA THR A 301 21.50 21.69 10.46
C THR A 301 22.78 20.85 10.59
N LEU A 302 22.66 19.55 10.81
CA LEU A 302 23.80 18.64 10.91
C LEU A 302 24.64 18.63 9.63
N TYR A 303 23.98 18.49 8.47
CA TYR A 303 24.66 18.46 7.18
C TYR A 303 25.49 19.72 6.92
N ARG A 304 24.85 20.90 7.01
CA ARG A 304 25.52 22.17 6.69
C ARG A 304 26.41 22.71 7.80
N GLY A 305 25.99 22.53 9.07
CA GLY A 305 26.69 23.14 10.21
C GLY A 305 27.81 22.28 10.79
N THR A 306 27.80 20.98 10.53
CA THR A 306 28.77 20.06 11.14
C THR A 306 29.53 19.24 10.09
N LEU A 307 28.82 18.51 9.22
CA LEU A 307 29.50 17.54 8.34
C LEU A 307 30.22 18.19 7.16
N LEU A 308 29.65 19.19 6.51
CA LEU A 308 30.34 19.89 5.42
C LEU A 308 31.60 20.61 5.90
N PRO A 309 31.61 21.35 7.03
CA PRO A 309 32.86 21.93 7.59
C PRO A 309 33.89 20.85 7.93
N ALA A 310 33.50 19.78 8.62
CA ALA A 310 34.40 18.69 8.97
C ALA A 310 35.00 17.99 7.74
N LEU A 311 34.24 17.78 6.69
CA LEU A 311 34.77 17.27 5.41
C LEU A 311 35.81 18.22 4.82
N ALA A 312 35.55 19.52 4.85
CA ALA A 312 36.47 20.52 4.33
C ALA A 312 37.81 20.56 5.09
N GLU A 313 37.81 20.32 6.41
CA GLU A 313 39.04 20.17 7.22
C GLU A 313 39.93 19.00 6.74
N HIS A 314 39.30 17.95 6.18
CA HIS A 314 39.98 16.81 5.59
C HIS A 314 40.24 16.96 4.07
N GLY A 315 40.11 18.19 3.52
CA GLY A 315 40.36 18.46 2.11
C GLY A 315 39.22 18.01 1.16
N ILE A 316 38.07 17.56 1.67
CA ILE A 316 36.90 17.15 0.90
C ILE A 316 35.92 18.33 0.89
N ARG A 317 35.76 19.03 -0.23
CA ARG A 317 34.93 20.22 -0.30
C ARG A 317 33.80 20.05 -1.31
N LEU A 318 32.58 20.27 -0.86
CA LEU A 318 31.40 20.37 -1.72
C LEU A 318 31.12 21.86 -1.98
N LEU A 319 31.60 22.32 -3.13
CA LEU A 319 31.62 23.74 -3.49
C LEU A 319 30.22 24.21 -3.94
N SER A 320 29.96 25.48 -3.67
CA SER A 320 28.87 26.22 -4.31
C SER A 320 29.37 26.88 -5.62
N PRO A 321 28.51 27.31 -6.52
CA PRO A 321 28.89 28.01 -7.77
C PRO A 321 29.75 29.26 -7.55
N LYS A 322 29.62 29.91 -6.38
CA LYS A 322 30.36 31.15 -6.04
C LYS A 322 31.81 30.87 -5.63
N GLU A 323 32.11 29.65 -5.26
CA GLU A 323 33.43 29.22 -4.77
C GLU A 323 34.32 28.62 -5.84
N LEU A 324 33.80 28.50 -7.09
CA LEU A 324 34.54 27.93 -8.21
C LEU A 324 35.69 28.86 -8.63
N SER A 325 36.88 28.27 -8.78
CA SER A 325 37.99 28.97 -9.43
C SER A 325 37.71 29.19 -10.92
N PRO A 326 38.40 30.12 -11.58
CA PRO A 326 38.25 30.32 -13.04
C PRO A 326 38.50 29.04 -13.87
N GLU A 327 39.44 28.20 -13.41
CA GLU A 327 39.71 26.91 -14.03
C GLU A 327 38.55 25.92 -13.85
N GLN A 328 38.05 25.77 -12.64
CA GLN A 328 36.90 24.96 -12.31
C GLN A 328 35.65 25.42 -13.06
N ALA A 329 35.42 26.71 -13.16
CA ALA A 329 34.30 27.28 -13.91
C ALA A 329 34.40 26.94 -15.42
N ARG A 330 35.60 26.97 -16.03
CA ARG A 330 35.80 26.54 -17.39
C ARG A 330 35.54 25.04 -17.56
N PHE A 331 36.05 24.21 -16.64
CA PHE A 331 35.79 22.77 -16.64
C PHE A 331 34.31 22.46 -16.56
N VAL A 332 33.58 23.07 -15.62
CA VAL A 332 32.13 22.88 -15.43
C VAL A 332 31.35 23.25 -16.70
N ARG A 333 31.75 24.33 -17.39
CA ARG A 333 31.11 24.75 -18.64
C ARG A 333 31.37 23.74 -19.78
N ALA A 334 32.58 23.23 -19.91
CA ALA A 334 32.93 22.21 -20.89
C ALA A 334 32.19 20.89 -20.60
N PHE A 335 32.18 20.44 -19.32
CA PHE A 335 31.46 19.25 -18.87
C PHE A 335 29.96 19.37 -19.12
N HIS A 336 29.37 20.54 -18.90
CA HIS A 336 27.96 20.77 -19.20
C HIS A 336 27.65 20.58 -20.68
N VAL A 337 28.44 21.18 -21.57
CA VAL A 337 28.21 21.09 -23.02
C VAL A 337 28.38 19.66 -23.51
N GLU A 338 29.43 18.99 -23.07
CA GLU A 338 29.84 17.67 -23.60
C GLU A 338 29.01 16.53 -23.02
N LYS A 339 28.76 16.52 -21.69
CA LYS A 339 28.16 15.39 -20.98
C LYS A 339 26.71 15.62 -20.54
N VAL A 340 26.39 16.83 -20.09
CA VAL A 340 25.10 17.12 -19.44
C VAL A 340 24.04 17.53 -20.46
N MET A 341 24.36 18.48 -21.33
CA MET A 341 23.40 19.06 -22.28
C MET A 341 22.73 18.03 -23.21
N PRO A 342 23.41 16.97 -23.71
CA PRO A 342 22.77 15.94 -24.54
C PRO A 342 21.68 15.13 -23.79
N LEU A 343 21.72 15.09 -22.46
CA LEU A 343 20.80 14.33 -21.60
C LEU A 343 19.67 15.19 -21.04
N LEU A 344 19.71 16.51 -21.26
CA LEU A 344 18.71 17.43 -20.77
C LEU A 344 17.45 17.42 -21.64
N ASN A 345 16.32 17.20 -21.00
CA ASN A 345 14.99 17.26 -21.61
C ASN A 345 14.16 18.33 -20.92
N SER A 346 13.66 19.29 -21.67
CA SER A 346 12.78 20.34 -21.17
C SER A 346 11.36 20.19 -21.69
N ALA A 347 10.38 20.35 -20.79
CA ALA A 347 8.97 20.30 -21.13
C ALA A 347 8.23 21.55 -20.62
N ALA A 348 7.44 22.18 -21.49
CA ALA A 348 6.64 23.33 -21.10
C ALA A 348 5.48 22.90 -20.19
N LEU A 349 5.30 23.60 -19.06
CA LEU A 349 4.17 23.41 -18.16
C LEU A 349 2.98 24.23 -18.68
N ARG A 350 1.95 23.55 -19.23
CA ARG A 350 0.75 24.17 -19.78
C ARG A 350 -0.49 23.60 -19.11
N THR A 351 -1.52 24.42 -18.93
CA THR A 351 -2.83 23.97 -18.44
C THR A 351 -3.40 22.95 -19.42
N GLY A 352 -3.86 21.81 -18.91
CA GLY A 352 -4.40 20.70 -19.71
C GLY A 352 -3.37 19.73 -20.30
N ASN A 353 -2.06 20.04 -20.21
CA ASN A 353 -0.98 19.17 -20.66
C ASN A 353 0.21 19.23 -19.70
N ALA A 354 0.05 18.58 -18.54
CA ALA A 354 1.13 18.45 -17.57
C ALA A 354 2.12 17.38 -18.04
N PRO A 355 3.42 17.67 -18.14
CA PRO A 355 4.42 16.67 -18.45
C PRO A 355 4.45 15.61 -17.34
N PHE A 356 4.72 14.37 -17.72
CA PHE A 356 4.88 13.30 -16.76
C PHE A 356 6.18 13.47 -15.96
N ILE A 357 6.05 13.50 -14.63
CA ILE A 357 7.21 13.51 -13.71
C ILE A 357 7.43 12.07 -13.25
N GLU A 358 8.59 11.53 -13.57
CA GLU A 358 8.97 10.17 -13.18
C GLU A 358 9.15 10.05 -11.66
N ASP A 359 8.88 8.84 -11.14
CA ASP A 359 9.03 8.55 -9.71
C ASP A 359 10.49 8.73 -9.27
N ARG A 360 10.68 9.48 -8.19
CA ARG A 360 11.98 9.76 -7.54
C ARG A 360 13.04 10.49 -8.36
N ARG A 361 12.78 10.79 -9.62
CA ARG A 361 13.70 11.60 -10.43
C ARG A 361 13.69 13.06 -10.02
N LEU A 362 14.81 13.70 -10.24
CA LEU A 362 15.02 15.10 -9.92
C LEU A 362 14.73 15.99 -11.13
N TYR A 363 14.05 17.07 -10.87
CA TYR A 363 13.73 18.07 -11.89
C TYR A 363 13.95 19.48 -11.35
N PHE A 364 14.14 20.40 -12.26
CA PHE A 364 13.98 21.83 -12.01
C PHE A 364 12.64 22.30 -12.54
N ALA A 365 11.91 23.06 -11.71
CA ALA A 365 10.82 23.91 -12.13
C ALA A 365 11.37 25.30 -12.37
N CYS A 366 11.36 25.71 -13.64
CA CYS A 366 11.94 26.97 -14.08
C CYS A 366 10.86 27.97 -14.50
N LEU A 367 11.07 29.24 -14.14
CA LEU A 367 10.28 30.37 -14.61
C LEU A 367 11.16 31.19 -15.55
N LEU A 368 10.78 31.25 -16.82
CA LEU A 368 11.52 31.89 -17.88
C LEU A 368 10.77 33.14 -18.37
N LYS A 369 11.49 34.23 -18.65
CA LYS A 369 10.97 35.43 -19.28
C LYS A 369 11.68 35.64 -20.61
N GLN A 370 10.93 35.65 -21.70
CA GLN A 370 11.49 35.96 -23.02
C GLN A 370 11.89 37.43 -23.08
N LYS A 371 13.05 37.74 -23.67
CA LYS A 371 13.50 39.12 -23.90
C LYS A 371 12.48 39.86 -24.75
N GLY A 372 12.09 41.07 -24.36
CA GLY A 372 11.11 41.89 -25.07
C GLY A 372 9.64 41.48 -24.89
N VAL A 373 9.32 40.39 -24.15
CA VAL A 373 7.95 39.91 -23.97
C VAL A 373 7.58 39.89 -22.47
N ALA A 374 6.43 40.43 -22.10
CA ALA A 374 5.95 40.45 -20.73
C ALA A 374 5.58 39.03 -20.21
N LYS A 375 5.18 38.12 -21.10
CA LYS A 375 4.69 36.78 -20.76
C LYS A 375 5.81 35.88 -20.25
N GLN A 376 5.59 35.26 -19.10
CA GLN A 376 6.49 34.26 -18.53
C GLN A 376 6.07 32.86 -18.95
N ARG A 377 7.04 31.97 -19.09
CA ARG A 377 6.85 30.53 -19.38
C ARG A 377 7.35 29.71 -18.22
N MET A 378 6.60 28.70 -17.85
CA MET A 378 7.01 27.69 -16.87
C MET A 378 7.49 26.45 -17.62
N VAL A 379 8.65 25.93 -17.21
CA VAL A 379 9.31 24.79 -17.85
C VAL A 379 9.77 23.82 -16.76
N LEU A 380 9.60 22.54 -17.02
CA LEU A 380 10.18 21.45 -16.26
C LEU A 380 11.44 20.99 -16.99
N LEU A 381 12.56 20.81 -16.26
CA LEU A 381 13.82 20.34 -16.79
C LEU A 381 14.32 19.18 -15.92
N ASN A 382 14.66 18.03 -16.52
CA ASN A 382 15.26 16.91 -15.79
C ASN A 382 16.67 17.24 -15.31
N ILE A 383 17.11 16.55 -14.24
CA ILE A 383 18.51 16.53 -13.80
C ILE A 383 18.99 15.10 -14.03
N PRO A 384 19.95 14.84 -14.96
CA PRO A 384 20.34 13.50 -15.38
C PRO A 384 21.31 12.84 -14.36
N SER A 385 20.88 12.76 -13.10
CA SER A 385 21.69 12.23 -12.00
C SER A 385 21.81 10.71 -12.00
N ASP A 386 20.92 10.00 -12.68
CA ASP A 386 20.98 8.55 -12.81
C ASP A 386 22.05 8.12 -13.82
N GLU A 387 22.27 8.95 -14.85
CA GLU A 387 23.21 8.72 -15.93
C GLU A 387 24.63 9.18 -15.60
N LEU A 388 24.77 10.34 -14.96
CA LEU A 388 26.05 11.01 -14.72
C LEU A 388 26.50 10.95 -13.25
N GLY A 389 25.68 10.43 -12.36
CA GLY A 389 25.88 10.58 -10.92
C GLY A 389 25.49 11.97 -10.43
N ARG A 390 25.50 12.13 -9.09
CA ARG A 390 25.03 13.36 -8.45
C ARG A 390 26.12 14.39 -8.23
N PHE A 391 27.37 13.93 -8.14
CA PHE A 391 28.52 14.76 -7.79
C PHE A 391 29.51 14.78 -8.95
N VAL A 392 29.93 15.98 -9.32
CA VAL A 392 30.94 16.19 -10.35
C VAL A 392 32.26 16.48 -9.65
N LEU A 393 33.27 15.65 -9.91
CA LEU A 393 34.64 15.85 -9.44
C LEU A 393 35.28 16.97 -10.23
N LEU A 394 35.80 17.96 -9.54
CA LEU A 394 36.41 19.14 -10.13
C LEU A 394 37.95 19.04 -10.11
N PRO A 395 38.66 19.71 -11.04
CA PRO A 395 40.11 19.91 -10.91
C PRO A 395 40.43 20.53 -9.55
N ALA A 396 41.36 19.91 -8.82
CA ALA A 396 41.75 20.35 -7.47
C ALA A 396 43.25 20.18 -7.25
N ALA A 397 43.82 20.92 -6.30
CA ALA A 397 45.19 20.76 -5.87
C ALA A 397 45.43 19.37 -5.27
N ARG A 398 46.65 18.89 -5.27
CA ARG A 398 47.06 17.60 -4.70
C ARG A 398 46.60 17.48 -3.24
N GLY A 399 45.99 16.39 -2.87
CA GLY A 399 45.47 16.12 -1.53
C GLY A 399 44.09 16.73 -1.25
N ARG A 400 43.44 17.34 -2.25
CA ARG A 400 42.10 17.89 -2.15
C ARG A 400 41.11 17.19 -3.10
N THR A 401 39.89 17.05 -2.65
CA THR A 401 38.75 16.55 -3.44
C THR A 401 37.68 17.62 -3.48
N ASP A 402 37.61 18.35 -4.59
CA ASP A 402 36.61 19.39 -4.82
C ASP A 402 35.44 18.81 -5.63
N LEU A 403 34.23 18.95 -5.14
CA LEU A 403 32.98 18.39 -5.69
C LEU A 403 31.97 19.49 -5.94
N LEU A 404 31.16 19.31 -6.98
CA LEU A 404 30.00 20.17 -7.26
C LEU A 404 28.76 19.31 -7.47
N PHE A 405 27.61 19.73 -6.98
CA PHE A 405 26.36 19.08 -7.35
C PHE A 405 26.07 19.24 -8.84
N LEU A 406 25.62 18.16 -9.49
CA LEU A 406 25.16 18.19 -10.88
C LEU A 406 24.04 19.22 -11.09
N ASP A 407 23.21 19.46 -10.06
CA ASP A 407 22.20 20.53 -10.03
C ASP A 407 22.80 21.90 -10.32
N ASP A 408 23.94 22.21 -9.72
CA ASP A 408 24.56 23.50 -9.90
C ASP A 408 25.30 23.58 -11.25
N VAL A 409 25.84 22.49 -11.76
CA VAL A 409 26.34 22.43 -13.14
C VAL A 409 25.24 22.83 -14.13
N VAL A 410 24.02 22.31 -13.95
CA VAL A 410 22.88 22.67 -14.79
C VAL A 410 22.47 24.13 -14.56
N ARG A 411 22.35 24.57 -13.27
CA ARG A 411 21.87 25.92 -12.93
C ARG A 411 22.74 27.04 -13.51
N ILE A 412 24.06 26.92 -13.42
CA ILE A 412 24.97 27.99 -13.87
C ILE A 412 25.10 28.07 -15.39
N ASN A 413 24.68 27.04 -16.11
CA ASN A 413 24.72 26.96 -17.57
C ASN A 413 23.33 27.06 -18.24
N MET A 414 22.32 27.50 -17.51
CA MET A 414 20.94 27.63 -18.07
C MET A 414 20.83 28.63 -19.21
N ASP A 415 21.71 29.62 -19.28
CA ASP A 415 21.81 30.58 -20.38
C ASP A 415 22.09 29.90 -21.73
N GLN A 416 22.86 28.82 -21.71
CA GLN A 416 23.16 28.04 -22.92
C GLN A 416 21.95 27.21 -23.38
N LEU A 417 21.17 26.70 -22.42
CA LEU A 417 19.99 25.88 -22.70
C LEU A 417 18.79 26.72 -23.17
N PHE A 418 18.56 27.87 -22.52
CA PHE A 418 17.42 28.75 -22.78
C PHE A 418 17.82 30.05 -23.48
N LYS A 419 18.43 29.90 -24.68
CA LYS A 419 18.81 31.06 -25.50
C LYS A 419 17.63 31.96 -25.77
N GLY A 420 17.79 33.27 -25.59
CA GLY A 420 16.73 34.26 -25.77
C GLY A 420 15.77 34.43 -24.58
N PHE A 421 15.97 33.68 -23.50
CA PHE A 421 15.20 33.82 -22.25
C PHE A 421 16.09 34.24 -21.08
N LYS A 422 15.49 34.97 -20.13
CA LYS A 422 16.05 35.21 -18.80
C LYS A 422 15.42 34.21 -17.83
N VAL A 423 16.24 33.44 -17.09
CA VAL A 423 15.80 32.57 -16.01
C VAL A 423 15.45 33.42 -14.80
N ILE A 424 14.18 33.49 -14.43
CA ILE A 424 13.68 34.26 -13.29
C ILE A 424 13.76 33.45 -12.00
N ALA A 425 13.46 32.14 -12.10
CA ALA A 425 13.50 31.22 -10.98
C ALA A 425 13.86 29.82 -11.48
N CYS A 426 14.59 29.05 -10.65
CA CYS A 426 14.98 27.68 -10.94
C CYS A 426 15.08 26.92 -9.60
N HIS A 427 14.09 26.10 -9.32
CA HIS A 427 13.96 25.39 -8.05
C HIS A 427 13.87 23.90 -8.25
N ALA A 428 14.60 23.14 -7.44
CA ALA A 428 14.55 21.69 -7.46
C ALA A 428 13.20 21.17 -6.95
N ILE A 429 12.71 20.15 -7.62
CA ILE A 429 11.53 19.38 -7.23
C ILE A 429 11.78 17.89 -7.37
N LYS A 430 11.08 17.10 -6.55
CA LYS A 430 11.07 15.64 -6.61
C LYS A 430 9.67 15.15 -6.31
N LEU A 431 9.16 14.24 -7.14
CA LEU A 431 7.89 13.57 -6.93
C LEU A 431 8.16 12.11 -6.56
N SER A 432 7.61 11.67 -5.43
CA SER A 432 7.54 10.24 -5.08
C SER A 432 6.11 9.76 -5.31
N ARG A 433 5.98 8.59 -5.93
CA ARG A 433 4.70 7.96 -6.25
C ARG A 433 4.46 6.76 -5.38
N ASP A 434 3.21 6.37 -5.26
CA ASP A 434 2.81 5.15 -4.59
C ASP A 434 3.47 3.93 -5.24
N ALA A 435 4.09 3.08 -4.42
CA ALA A 435 4.79 1.88 -4.86
C ALA A 435 3.96 0.61 -4.73
N GLU A 436 2.83 0.65 -4.03
CA GLU A 436 2.03 -0.54 -3.81
C GLU A 436 1.36 -1.01 -5.10
N LEU A 437 1.46 -2.32 -5.31
CA LEU A 437 0.77 -3.02 -6.38
C LEU A 437 -0.65 -3.33 -5.90
N TYR A 438 -1.59 -2.43 -6.18
CA TYR A 438 -3.02 -2.76 -6.05
C TYR A 438 -3.38 -3.71 -7.21
N LEU A 439 -3.42 -5.00 -6.92
CA LEU A 439 -4.00 -5.97 -7.83
C LEU A 439 -5.51 -5.76 -7.77
N ASP A 440 -6.09 -5.16 -8.81
CA ASP A 440 -7.54 -5.09 -8.95
C ASP A 440 -8.07 -6.52 -8.96
N GLU A 441 -8.75 -6.93 -7.90
CA GLU A 441 -9.36 -8.27 -7.78
C GLU A 441 -10.54 -8.49 -8.75
N GLU A 442 -10.97 -7.43 -9.45
CA GLU A 442 -12.21 -7.41 -10.25
C GLU A 442 -12.14 -8.11 -11.60
N TYR A 443 -10.98 -8.61 -12.06
CA TYR A 443 -10.90 -9.26 -13.37
C TYR A 443 -10.41 -10.70 -13.28
N ALA A 444 -11.26 -11.63 -13.75
CA ALA A 444 -10.85 -12.95 -14.17
C ALA A 444 -9.84 -12.81 -15.33
N GLY A 445 -8.56 -13.03 -15.10
CA GLY A 445 -7.50 -12.89 -16.09
C GLY A 445 -6.20 -13.51 -15.60
N ASN A 446 -5.29 -13.75 -16.54
CA ASN A 446 -3.97 -14.33 -16.27
C ASN A 446 -3.19 -13.46 -15.28
N VAL A 447 -2.71 -14.05 -14.17
CA VAL A 447 -1.92 -13.39 -13.12
C VAL A 447 -0.72 -12.63 -13.71
N LYS A 448 -0.07 -13.17 -14.74
CA LYS A 448 1.06 -12.55 -15.46
C LYS A 448 0.67 -11.23 -16.14
N GLU A 449 -0.52 -11.14 -16.73
CA GLU A 449 -1.03 -9.89 -17.31
C GLU A 449 -1.42 -8.87 -16.24
N LYS A 450 -2.02 -9.33 -15.13
CA LYS A 450 -2.34 -8.47 -13.98
C LYS A 450 -1.07 -7.87 -13.39
N VAL A 451 -0.03 -8.66 -13.18
CA VAL A 451 1.27 -8.19 -12.70
C VAL A 451 1.89 -7.20 -13.69
N ARG A 452 1.87 -7.49 -15.00
CA ARG A 452 2.39 -6.59 -16.04
C ARG A 452 1.63 -5.26 -16.07
N LYS A 453 0.29 -5.29 -15.99
CA LYS A 453 -0.56 -4.09 -15.96
C LYS A 453 -0.35 -3.28 -14.67
N SER A 454 -0.21 -3.96 -13.55
CA SER A 454 0.08 -3.36 -12.25
C SER A 454 1.49 -2.74 -12.22
N LEU A 455 2.50 -3.39 -12.80
CA LEU A 455 3.84 -2.82 -12.96
C LEU A 455 3.84 -1.56 -13.84
N ARG A 456 3.02 -1.51 -14.90
CA ARG A 456 2.80 -0.27 -15.69
C ARG A 456 2.12 0.81 -14.86
N LYS A 457 1.07 0.48 -14.10
CA LYS A 457 0.38 1.41 -13.17
C LYS A 457 1.32 1.95 -12.08
N ARG A 458 2.33 1.18 -11.65
CA ARG A 458 3.35 1.62 -10.70
C ARG A 458 4.15 2.82 -11.22
N ARG A 459 4.46 2.87 -12.51
CA ARG A 459 5.13 4.03 -13.14
C ARG A 459 4.23 5.28 -13.16
N THR A 460 2.91 5.11 -13.16
CA THR A 460 1.88 6.16 -13.18
C THR A 460 1.14 6.30 -11.86
N GLY A 461 1.63 5.67 -10.77
CA GLY A 461 1.03 5.67 -9.44
C GLY A 461 0.71 7.08 -8.92
N MET A 462 -0.23 7.17 -7.98
CA MET A 462 -0.62 8.46 -7.43
C MET A 462 0.54 9.15 -6.73
N PRO A 463 0.63 10.50 -6.82
CA PRO A 463 1.60 11.27 -6.05
C PRO A 463 1.48 10.98 -4.55
N ALA A 464 2.57 10.50 -3.94
CA ALA A 464 2.66 10.25 -2.50
C ALA A 464 3.35 11.40 -1.76
N ARG A 465 4.35 12.06 -2.39
CA ARG A 465 5.07 13.19 -1.83
C ARG A 465 5.61 14.06 -2.95
N PHE A 466 5.34 15.35 -2.88
CA PHE A 466 5.96 16.36 -3.74
C PHE A 466 6.91 17.22 -2.88
N LEU A 467 8.20 16.93 -2.99
CA LEU A 467 9.26 17.69 -2.33
C LEU A 467 9.67 18.85 -3.23
N TYR A 468 9.73 20.06 -2.68
CA TYR A 468 10.08 21.26 -3.42
C TYR A 468 11.00 22.17 -2.61
N ASP A 469 11.85 22.95 -3.28
CA ASP A 469 12.69 23.98 -2.66
C ASP A 469 11.79 25.06 -2.02
N ALA A 470 11.89 25.23 -0.71
CA ALA A 470 11.09 26.19 0.06
C ALA A 470 11.24 27.65 -0.40
N ALA A 471 12.33 27.98 -1.11
CA ALA A 471 12.54 29.30 -1.71
C ALA A 471 11.78 29.50 -3.03
N MET A 472 11.02 28.47 -3.50
CA MET A 472 10.21 28.55 -4.72
C MET A 472 9.13 29.63 -4.62
N PRO A 473 8.99 30.50 -5.64
CA PRO A 473 7.93 31.52 -5.66
C PRO A 473 6.53 30.89 -5.51
N PRO A 474 5.65 31.46 -4.66
CA PRO A 474 4.30 30.92 -4.41
C PRO A 474 3.46 30.74 -5.67
N ARG A 475 3.66 31.59 -6.69
CA ARG A 475 2.99 31.51 -7.98
C ARG A 475 3.37 30.21 -8.73
N LEU A 476 4.67 29.87 -8.75
CA LEU A 476 5.16 28.66 -9.40
C LEU A 476 4.67 27.41 -8.67
N LEU A 477 4.72 27.41 -7.34
CA LEU A 477 4.20 26.29 -6.52
C LEU A 477 2.70 26.08 -6.73
N ARG A 478 1.90 27.15 -6.78
CA ARG A 478 0.45 27.02 -7.05
C ARG A 478 0.19 26.42 -8.42
N ALA A 479 0.91 26.88 -9.45
CA ALA A 479 0.78 26.34 -10.80
C ALA A 479 1.11 24.83 -10.85
N LEU A 480 2.22 24.41 -10.23
CA LEU A 480 2.60 23.01 -10.14
C LEU A 480 1.56 22.16 -9.39
N ARG A 481 1.02 22.67 -8.27
CA ARG A 481 -0.04 21.99 -7.53
C ARG A 481 -1.27 21.73 -8.40
N THR A 482 -1.75 22.74 -9.10
CA THR A 482 -2.92 22.64 -9.98
C THR A 482 -2.65 21.67 -11.14
N LEU A 483 -1.51 21.82 -11.81
CA LEU A 483 -1.14 20.99 -12.97
C LEU A 483 -0.96 19.50 -12.62
N LEU A 484 -0.44 19.21 -11.44
CA LEU A 484 -0.14 17.85 -10.97
C LEU A 484 -1.25 17.27 -10.10
N GLY A 485 -2.35 17.99 -9.87
CA GLY A 485 -3.46 17.53 -9.02
C GLY A 485 -3.08 17.31 -7.55
N LEU A 486 -2.13 18.12 -7.02
CA LEU A 486 -1.60 17.93 -5.66
C LEU A 486 -2.45 18.64 -4.61
N THR A 487 -2.68 17.98 -3.49
CA THR A 487 -3.31 18.56 -2.29
C THR A 487 -2.28 19.30 -1.42
N LYS A 488 -2.74 20.03 -0.39
CA LYS A 488 -1.83 20.67 0.60
C LYS A 488 -0.96 19.66 1.35
N GLN A 489 -1.46 18.45 1.56
CA GLN A 489 -0.75 17.41 2.33
C GLN A 489 0.28 16.65 1.49
N ASP A 490 0.22 16.77 0.16
CA ASP A 490 1.19 16.15 -0.73
C ASP A 490 2.48 16.96 -0.86
N ILE A 491 2.41 18.27 -0.60
CA ILE A 491 3.54 19.17 -0.73
C ILE A 491 4.36 19.23 0.56
N VAL A 492 5.66 19.01 0.42
CA VAL A 492 6.62 19.04 1.53
C VAL A 492 7.74 20.02 1.19
N PRO A 493 7.93 21.08 1.99
CA PRO A 493 9.05 22.02 1.76
C PRO A 493 10.38 21.35 2.10
N GLY A 494 11.37 21.55 1.26
CA GLY A 494 12.74 21.09 1.43
C GLY A 494 13.77 22.20 1.24
N GLY A 495 15.03 21.81 1.16
CA GLY A 495 16.13 22.72 0.85
C GLY A 495 16.36 22.85 -0.67
N ARG A 496 17.46 23.53 -1.02
CA ARG A 496 17.93 23.77 -2.39
C ARG A 496 18.19 22.45 -3.16
N TYR A 497 18.67 21.43 -2.44
CA TYR A 497 18.98 20.11 -2.98
C TYR A 497 18.06 19.06 -2.38
N HIS A 498 17.74 18.04 -3.18
CA HIS A 498 16.94 16.89 -2.78
C HIS A 498 17.73 15.60 -3.02
N ASN A 499 17.15 14.46 -2.64
CA ASN A 499 17.73 13.13 -2.89
C ASN A 499 19.10 12.92 -2.24
N PHE A 500 19.22 13.21 -0.95
CA PHE A 500 20.49 13.03 -0.21
C PHE A 500 20.92 11.56 -0.05
N SER A 501 20.09 10.59 -0.47
CA SER A 501 20.51 9.18 -0.64
C SER A 501 21.72 9.05 -1.57
N ASP A 502 21.94 10.02 -2.47
CA ASP A 502 23.08 10.04 -3.40
C ASP A 502 24.42 10.22 -2.67
N LEU A 503 24.43 10.73 -1.43
CA LEU A 503 25.63 10.78 -0.60
C LEU A 503 26.26 9.40 -0.34
N MET A 504 25.48 8.30 -0.49
CA MET A 504 26.02 6.94 -0.46
C MET A 504 27.10 6.70 -1.53
N LYS A 505 27.00 7.41 -2.65
CA LYS A 505 27.92 7.33 -3.81
C LYS A 505 28.82 8.55 -3.90
N LEU A 506 29.12 9.21 -2.77
CA LEU A 506 30.05 10.35 -2.77
C LEU A 506 31.42 9.89 -3.28
N PRO A 507 31.96 10.45 -4.36
CA PRO A 507 33.19 9.96 -5.01
C PRO A 507 34.42 10.51 -4.27
N VAL A 508 34.67 9.95 -3.09
CA VAL A 508 35.81 10.32 -2.22
C VAL A 508 36.64 9.06 -1.98
N GLU A 509 37.89 9.12 -2.39
CA GLU A 509 38.87 8.05 -2.21
C GLU A 509 40.03 8.50 -1.31
N GLY A 510 40.85 7.58 -0.84
CA GLY A 510 42.10 7.88 -0.16
C GLY A 510 41.98 8.36 1.29
N HIS A 511 40.84 8.19 1.96
CA HIS A 511 40.62 8.60 3.35
C HIS A 511 40.23 7.43 4.27
N PRO A 512 41.13 6.42 4.49
CA PRO A 512 40.79 5.24 5.29
C PRO A 512 40.47 5.57 6.75
N ALA A 513 41.07 6.61 7.34
CA ALA A 513 40.81 7.06 8.71
C ALA A 513 39.39 7.62 8.91
N LEU A 514 38.72 8.03 7.83
CA LEU A 514 37.36 8.56 7.87
C LEU A 514 36.27 7.49 7.62
N ARG A 515 36.66 6.21 7.56
CA ARG A 515 35.79 5.06 7.31
C ARG A 515 35.99 3.99 8.36
N ASP A 516 34.99 3.17 8.58
CA ASP A 516 35.15 1.92 9.31
C ASP A 516 36.09 0.96 8.56
N LYS A 517 36.83 0.16 9.33
CA LYS A 517 37.62 -0.92 8.75
C LYS A 517 36.68 -1.91 8.05
N PRO A 518 37.01 -2.37 6.82
CA PRO A 518 36.19 -3.35 6.15
C PRO A 518 36.05 -4.60 6.98
N TRP A 519 34.83 -5.00 7.28
CA TRP A 519 34.54 -6.26 7.93
C TRP A 519 34.69 -7.41 6.93
N LYS A 520 35.46 -8.42 7.30
CA LYS A 520 35.55 -9.67 6.52
C LYS A 520 34.57 -10.67 7.11
N PRO A 521 33.55 -11.09 6.37
CA PRO A 521 32.63 -12.12 6.85
C PRO A 521 33.40 -13.41 7.17
N ILE A 522 33.00 -14.09 8.23
CA ILE A 522 33.59 -15.36 8.64
C ILE A 522 32.81 -16.51 8.00
N ARG A 523 33.52 -17.57 7.65
CA ARG A 523 32.89 -18.79 7.15
C ARG A 523 32.33 -19.59 8.33
N HIS A 524 31.17 -20.21 8.15
CA HIS A 524 30.58 -21.07 9.19
C HIS A 524 31.37 -22.39 9.28
N PRO A 525 31.88 -22.79 10.45
CA PRO A 525 32.79 -23.93 10.56
C PRO A 525 32.25 -25.22 9.92
N ALA A 526 30.97 -25.52 10.15
CA ALA A 526 30.36 -26.74 9.64
C ALA A 526 30.21 -26.74 8.09
N LEU A 527 29.93 -25.58 7.47
CA LEU A 527 29.79 -25.48 6.02
C LEU A 527 31.14 -25.28 5.33
N ALA A 528 32.09 -24.59 5.96
CA ALA A 528 33.40 -24.30 5.39
C ALA A 528 34.22 -25.56 5.10
N SER A 529 34.04 -26.61 5.91
CA SER A 529 34.73 -27.89 5.77
C SER A 529 33.95 -28.96 5.00
N ALA A 530 32.68 -28.73 4.72
CA ALA A 530 31.82 -29.69 4.05
C ALA A 530 32.09 -29.76 2.55
N ARG A 531 32.32 -30.96 2.01
CA ARG A 531 32.32 -31.21 0.55
C ARG A 531 30.92 -31.14 -0.04
N GLU A 532 29.94 -31.55 0.76
CA GLU A 532 28.52 -31.58 0.40
C GLU A 532 27.67 -30.95 1.51
N PRO A 533 27.13 -29.75 1.29
CA PRO A 533 26.42 -29.00 2.34
C PRO A 533 25.15 -29.70 2.82
N PHE A 534 24.48 -30.50 1.99
CA PHE A 534 23.29 -31.24 2.40
C PHE A 534 23.56 -32.35 3.41
N THR A 535 24.76 -32.93 3.42
CA THR A 535 25.14 -33.91 4.44
C THR A 535 25.12 -33.27 5.84
N VAL A 536 25.69 -32.07 5.95
CA VAL A 536 25.67 -31.30 7.21
C VAL A 536 24.24 -30.98 7.65
N LEU A 537 23.37 -30.53 6.70
CA LEU A 537 21.99 -30.14 7.00
C LEU A 537 21.09 -31.34 7.36
N ARG A 538 21.46 -32.57 6.98
CA ARG A 538 20.78 -33.79 7.45
C ARG A 538 21.12 -34.16 8.89
N GLU A 539 22.30 -33.77 9.34
CA GLU A 539 22.79 -34.10 10.69
C GLU A 539 22.33 -33.06 11.72
N HIS A 540 22.32 -31.79 11.38
CA HIS A 540 21.93 -30.72 12.28
C HIS A 540 21.55 -29.41 11.53
N ASP A 541 20.79 -28.56 12.22
CA ASP A 541 20.44 -27.22 11.72
C ASP A 541 21.67 -26.30 11.73
N VAL A 542 21.80 -25.45 10.71
CA VAL A 542 22.88 -24.47 10.60
C VAL A 542 22.29 -23.06 10.61
N LEU A 543 22.66 -22.25 11.59
CA LEU A 543 22.26 -20.85 11.69
C LEU A 543 23.31 -19.93 11.06
N LEU A 544 22.94 -19.22 10.00
CA LEU A 544 23.77 -18.18 9.39
C LEU A 544 23.25 -16.80 9.81
N HIS A 545 24.16 -15.93 10.24
CA HIS A 545 23.88 -14.55 10.64
C HIS A 545 24.58 -13.58 9.70
N PHE A 546 23.84 -13.07 8.71
CA PHE A 546 24.37 -12.08 7.77
C PHE A 546 24.31 -10.65 8.34
N PRO A 547 25.30 -9.81 8.05
CA PRO A 547 26.45 -9.98 7.14
C PRO A 547 27.69 -10.58 7.79
N TYR A 548 27.61 -11.07 9.04
CA TYR A 548 28.77 -11.57 9.80
C TYR A 548 29.30 -12.92 9.29
N HIS A 549 28.40 -13.81 8.85
CA HIS A 549 28.77 -14.99 8.09
C HIS A 549 28.85 -14.69 6.59
N ASP A 550 29.69 -15.45 5.87
CA ASP A 550 29.86 -15.31 4.42
C ASP A 550 28.60 -15.77 3.69
N PHE A 551 28.00 -14.85 2.92
CA PHE A 551 26.80 -15.14 2.12
C PHE A 551 27.06 -16.15 0.98
N ASN A 552 28.32 -16.30 0.57
CA ASN A 552 28.68 -17.27 -0.48
C ASN A 552 28.40 -18.71 -0.07
N GLU A 553 28.37 -19.03 1.23
CA GLU A 553 27.99 -20.36 1.71
C GLU A 553 26.53 -20.68 1.41
N PHE A 554 25.64 -19.70 1.54
CA PHE A 554 24.23 -19.84 1.15
C PHE A 554 24.10 -19.93 -0.40
N VAL A 555 24.86 -19.14 -1.13
CA VAL A 555 24.88 -19.20 -2.61
C VAL A 555 25.36 -20.57 -3.07
N ALA A 556 26.43 -21.13 -2.44
CA ALA A 556 26.93 -22.47 -2.74
C ALA A 556 25.88 -23.56 -2.47
N LEU A 557 25.12 -23.44 -1.36
CA LEU A 557 24.01 -24.34 -1.07
C LEU A 557 22.95 -24.32 -2.18
N LEU A 558 22.55 -23.12 -2.65
CA LEU A 558 21.60 -22.99 -3.74
C LEU A 558 22.12 -23.57 -5.05
N GLN A 559 23.42 -23.40 -5.34
CA GLN A 559 24.05 -23.99 -6.52
C GLN A 559 24.06 -25.54 -6.46
N HIS A 560 24.31 -26.12 -5.29
CA HIS A 560 24.20 -27.57 -5.10
C HIS A 560 22.74 -28.05 -5.23
N ALA A 561 21.79 -27.28 -4.72
CA ALA A 561 20.37 -27.61 -4.84
C ALA A 561 19.85 -27.58 -6.29
N ALA A 562 20.52 -26.85 -7.17
CA ALA A 562 20.14 -26.70 -8.58
C ALA A 562 20.73 -27.78 -9.48
N GLN A 563 21.68 -28.57 -8.99
CA GLN A 563 22.29 -29.73 -9.68
C GLN A 563 21.55 -31.02 -9.36
#